data_f8e413e71001773cb3ff8cc1fd38d7cd
#
_entry.id   f8e413e71001773cb3ff8cc1fd38d7cd
#
_cell.length_a   1.000
_cell.length_b   1.000
_cell.length_c   1.000
_cell.angle_alpha   90.00
_cell.angle_beta   90.00
_cell.angle_gamma   90.00
#
_symmetry.space_group_name_H-M   'P 1'
#
loop_
_entity.id
_entity.type
_entity.pdbx_description
1 polymer ?
#
loop_
_entity_poly.entity_id
_entity_poly.type
_entity_poly.pdbx_seq_one_letter_code
_entity_poly.pdbx_strand_id
1 'polypeptide(L)'
;MLCGITSLPSHHSHSRERVNSFLSSVDAPEGNPAVLLLQGDAVWRPGNQDHPLSPSFQHDFDNILALDCAYHFNTREEFLRQSLRCLTPGGSVTLADLCFSLSPGSVLTFLLWRVLHTMPRQNITTKEQYMQQMREIGYDDVELEDITPFVFPGFRAFLKQRGRIGGAFSWLMSWLEWRGLRFVIIKGTRPNLGPNAQAL
;
A
#
# COMPACT_ATOMS: atom_id res chain seq x y z
N MET A 1 -8.52 -8.63 15.53
CA MET A 1 -9.23 -7.42 15.03
C MET A 1 -8.85 -7.22 13.57
N LEU A 2 -9.81 -6.84 12.71
CA LEU A 2 -9.57 -6.40 11.34
C LEU A 2 -9.78 -4.88 11.27
N CYS A 3 -8.80 -4.15 10.75
CA CYS A 3 -8.92 -2.71 10.56
C CYS A 3 -8.72 -2.36 9.08
N GLY A 4 -9.64 -1.58 8.51
CA GLY A 4 -9.56 -1.09 7.13
C GLY A 4 -9.67 0.43 7.09
N ILE A 5 -8.86 1.07 6.23
CA ILE A 5 -8.90 2.51 6.01
C ILE A 5 -8.99 2.83 4.52
N THR A 6 -9.80 3.80 4.15
CA THR A 6 -9.89 4.31 2.78
C THR A 6 -10.18 5.81 2.79
N SER A 7 -9.58 6.54 1.86
CA SER A 7 -9.82 7.98 1.71
C SER A 7 -11.11 8.32 0.98
N LEU A 8 -11.68 7.38 0.21
CA LEU A 8 -12.86 7.61 -0.63
C LEU A 8 -14.16 7.30 0.11
N PRO A 9 -15.08 8.27 0.28
CA PRO A 9 -16.37 8.05 0.98
C PRO A 9 -17.19 6.91 0.37
N SER A 10 -17.22 6.81 -0.98
CA SER A 10 -17.93 5.73 -1.68
C SER A 10 -17.36 4.35 -1.37
N HIS A 11 -16.04 4.22 -1.31
CA HIS A 11 -15.40 2.95 -0.95
C HIS A 11 -15.65 2.60 0.51
N HIS A 12 -15.64 3.59 1.41
CA HIS A 12 -15.96 3.38 2.82
C HIS A 12 -17.39 2.86 3.00
N SER A 13 -18.39 3.52 2.39
CA SER A 13 -19.79 3.08 2.45
C SER A 13 -19.97 1.66 1.90
N HIS A 14 -19.40 1.39 0.74
CA HIS A 14 -19.49 0.08 0.10
C HIS A 14 -18.82 -1.05 0.93
N SER A 15 -17.68 -0.75 1.55
CA SER A 15 -17.00 -1.70 2.44
C SER A 15 -17.84 -2.00 3.68
N ARG A 16 -18.47 -0.98 4.28
CA ARG A 16 -19.38 -1.17 5.42
C ARG A 16 -20.59 -2.05 5.06
N GLU A 17 -21.22 -1.79 3.93
CA GLU A 17 -22.35 -2.60 3.47
C GLU A 17 -21.94 -4.07 3.29
N ARG A 18 -20.79 -4.32 2.64
CA ARG A 18 -20.29 -5.70 2.41
C ARG A 18 -19.95 -6.40 3.71
N VAL A 19 -19.27 -5.73 4.63
CA VAL A 19 -18.93 -6.30 5.94
C VAL A 19 -20.20 -6.61 6.72
N ASN A 20 -21.14 -5.68 6.79
CA ASN A 20 -22.41 -5.91 7.49
C ASN A 20 -23.21 -7.08 6.88
N SER A 21 -23.28 -7.14 5.55
CA SER A 21 -23.94 -8.25 4.85
C SER A 21 -23.27 -9.60 5.13
N PHE A 22 -21.94 -9.63 5.12
CA PHE A 22 -21.17 -10.83 5.44
C PHE A 22 -21.41 -11.27 6.90
N LEU A 23 -21.30 -10.35 7.86
CA LEU A 23 -21.50 -10.65 9.28
C LEU A 23 -22.92 -11.12 9.59
N SER A 24 -23.91 -10.62 8.84
CA SER A 24 -25.31 -11.07 8.97
C SER A 24 -25.57 -12.44 8.32
N SER A 25 -24.71 -12.89 7.41
CA SER A 25 -24.86 -14.17 6.69
C SER A 25 -24.12 -15.34 7.36
N VAL A 26 -23.24 -15.05 8.30
CA VAL A 26 -22.47 -16.06 9.05
C VAL A 26 -23.07 -16.16 10.44
N ASP A 27 -23.47 -17.37 10.87
CA ASP A 27 -23.70 -17.69 12.28
C ASP A 27 -22.35 -17.55 13.00
N ALA A 28 -21.98 -16.30 13.31
CA ALA A 28 -20.70 -16.02 13.92
C ALA A 28 -20.74 -16.52 15.36
N PRO A 29 -19.80 -17.37 15.78
CA PRO A 29 -19.68 -17.75 17.16
C PRO A 29 -19.51 -16.51 18.03
N GLU A 30 -19.97 -16.58 19.27
CA GLU A 30 -19.72 -15.54 20.27
C GLU A 30 -18.24 -15.17 20.28
N GLY A 31 -17.88 -13.97 19.84
CA GLY A 31 -16.48 -13.56 19.63
C GLY A 31 -16.15 -13.07 18.22
N ASN A 32 -17.12 -12.57 17.48
CA ASN A 32 -16.94 -11.96 16.17
C ASN A 32 -15.70 -11.04 16.13
N PRO A 33 -14.76 -11.21 15.20
CA PRO A 33 -13.60 -10.33 15.12
C PRO A 33 -14.09 -8.89 14.96
N ALA A 34 -13.68 -8.02 15.88
CA ALA A 34 -14.01 -6.61 15.78
C ALA A 34 -13.50 -6.09 14.41
N VAL A 35 -14.41 -5.58 13.60
CA VAL A 35 -14.09 -4.96 12.31
C VAL A 35 -14.23 -3.45 12.46
N LEU A 36 -13.12 -2.74 12.30
CA LEU A 36 -13.07 -1.28 12.32
C LEU A 36 -12.82 -0.77 10.91
N LEU A 37 -13.78 -0.03 10.34
CA LEU A 37 -13.65 0.62 9.04
C LEU A 37 -13.61 2.13 9.23
N LEU A 38 -12.53 2.74 8.78
CA LEU A 38 -12.27 4.16 8.91
C LEU A 38 -12.22 4.85 7.55
N GLN A 39 -12.73 6.07 7.50
CA GLN A 39 -12.56 6.96 6.36
C GLN A 39 -11.47 7.97 6.70
N GLY A 40 -10.39 8.00 5.93
CA GLY A 40 -9.26 8.91 6.15
C GLY A 40 -8.06 8.64 5.27
N ASP A 41 -6.99 9.38 5.50
CA ASP A 41 -5.68 9.14 4.90
C ASP A 41 -5.09 7.83 5.47
N ALA A 42 -4.33 7.08 4.70
CA ALA A 42 -3.61 5.90 5.18
C ALA A 42 -2.43 6.27 6.09
N VAL A 43 -1.91 7.49 5.95
CA VAL A 43 -0.82 8.03 6.77
C VAL A 43 -1.42 8.81 7.94
N TRP A 44 -1.08 8.41 9.15
CA TRP A 44 -1.49 9.14 10.35
C TRP A 44 -0.90 10.56 10.39
N ARG A 45 -1.72 11.51 10.84
CA ARG A 45 -1.31 12.90 11.09
C ARG A 45 -1.68 13.31 12.53
N PRO A 46 -0.89 14.20 13.16
CA PRO A 46 -1.23 14.72 14.49
C PRO A 46 -2.66 15.28 14.54
N GLY A 47 -3.37 14.94 15.63
CA GLY A 47 -4.76 15.36 15.84
C GLY A 47 -5.81 14.26 15.59
N ASN A 48 -5.45 13.15 14.93
CA ASN A 48 -6.33 12.00 14.74
C ASN A 48 -5.87 10.83 15.64
N GLN A 49 -6.42 10.77 16.86
CA GLN A 49 -6.04 9.75 17.85
C GLN A 49 -6.62 8.37 17.54
N ASP A 50 -7.75 8.32 16.83
CA ASP A 50 -8.43 7.06 16.49
C ASP A 50 -7.83 6.37 15.25
N HIS A 51 -6.80 6.97 14.64
CA HIS A 51 -6.15 6.40 13.47
C HIS A 51 -5.34 5.15 13.86
N PRO A 52 -5.44 4.04 13.08
CA PRO A 52 -4.77 2.77 13.40
C PRO A 52 -3.24 2.85 13.51
N LEU A 53 -2.63 3.80 12.81
CA LEU A 53 -1.19 4.04 12.86
C LEU A 53 -0.80 5.16 13.84
N SER A 54 -1.76 5.64 14.66
CA SER A 54 -1.48 6.59 15.73
C SER A 54 -0.62 5.96 16.82
N PRO A 55 0.34 6.68 17.40
CA PRO A 55 1.09 6.19 18.56
C PRO A 55 0.20 5.90 19.79
N SER A 56 -1.01 6.50 19.85
CA SER A 56 -1.97 6.26 20.92
C SER A 56 -2.92 5.08 20.66
N PHE A 57 -2.87 4.47 19.47
CA PHE A 57 -3.70 3.32 19.17
C PHE A 57 -3.18 2.08 19.91
N GLN A 58 -4.07 1.41 20.66
CA GLN A 58 -3.69 0.40 21.67
C GLN A 58 -3.51 -1.02 21.11
N HIS A 59 -3.51 -1.21 19.80
CA HIS A 59 -3.41 -2.52 19.18
C HIS A 59 -2.26 -2.56 18.20
N ASP A 60 -1.42 -3.60 18.33
CA ASP A 60 -0.45 -3.95 17.31
C ASP A 60 -1.09 -4.89 16.27
N PHE A 61 -0.52 -4.89 15.07
CA PHE A 61 -0.98 -5.69 13.93
C PHE A 61 0.02 -6.79 13.61
N ASP A 62 -0.48 -8.00 13.34
CA ASP A 62 0.37 -9.07 12.82
C ASP A 62 0.71 -8.84 11.34
N ASN A 63 -0.24 -8.26 10.60
CA ASN A 63 -0.07 -7.97 9.18
C ASN A 63 -0.71 -6.64 8.81
N ILE A 64 0.02 -5.85 8.01
CA ILE A 64 -0.47 -4.61 7.40
C ILE A 64 -0.37 -4.77 5.88
N LEU A 65 -1.49 -4.53 5.19
CA LEU A 65 -1.58 -4.68 3.74
C LEU A 65 -1.95 -3.36 3.07
N ALA A 66 -1.26 -3.00 1.99
CA ALA A 66 -1.64 -1.90 1.11
C ALA A 66 -1.66 -2.39 -0.35
N LEU A 67 -2.87 -2.42 -0.94
CA LEU A 67 -3.08 -2.99 -2.27
C LEU A 67 -3.38 -1.87 -3.28
N ASP A 68 -2.46 -1.65 -4.22
CA ASP A 68 -2.58 -0.69 -5.34
C ASP A 68 -2.91 0.74 -4.90
N CYS A 69 -2.28 1.20 -3.81
CA CYS A 69 -2.59 2.51 -3.24
C CYS A 69 -1.38 3.24 -2.63
N ALA A 70 -0.29 2.54 -2.27
CA ALA A 70 0.80 3.14 -1.51
C ALA A 70 1.60 4.19 -2.30
N TYR A 71 1.64 4.09 -3.62
CA TYR A 71 2.23 5.11 -4.48
C TYR A 71 1.49 6.46 -4.44
N HIS A 72 0.25 6.50 -3.93
CA HIS A 72 -0.53 7.71 -3.70
C HIS A 72 -0.30 8.35 -2.33
N PHE A 73 0.24 7.61 -1.36
CA PHE A 73 0.37 8.09 0.01
C PHE A 73 1.30 9.30 0.11
N ASN A 74 1.04 10.17 1.05
CA ASN A 74 1.86 11.36 1.28
C ASN A 74 2.58 11.27 2.66
N THR A 75 3.66 10.50 2.79
CA THR A 75 4.39 9.74 1.77
C THR A 75 4.31 8.24 2.04
N ARG A 76 4.73 7.40 1.08
CA ARG A 76 4.89 5.95 1.30
C ARG A 76 5.92 5.65 2.41
N GLU A 77 7.01 6.40 2.44
CA GLU A 77 8.03 6.26 3.48
C GLU A 77 7.45 6.47 4.87
N GLU A 78 6.64 7.52 5.04
CA GLU A 78 6.00 7.80 6.33
C GLU A 78 5.00 6.71 6.73
N PHE A 79 4.24 6.18 5.77
CA PHE A 79 3.38 5.02 5.99
C PHE A 79 4.18 3.81 6.48
N LEU A 80 5.31 3.50 5.82
CA LEU A 80 6.17 2.38 6.21
C LEU A 80 6.76 2.57 7.61
N ARG A 81 7.24 3.78 7.96
CA ARG A 81 7.74 4.09 9.32
C ARG A 81 6.67 3.91 10.38
N GLN A 82 5.45 4.37 10.11
CA GLN A 82 4.32 4.22 11.01
C GLN A 82 3.90 2.75 11.14
N SER A 83 3.83 2.03 10.02
CA SER A 83 3.51 0.60 9.98
C SER A 83 4.48 -0.23 10.81
N LEU A 84 5.80 0.04 10.71
CA LEU A 84 6.81 -0.70 11.49
C LEU A 84 6.57 -0.58 13.00
N ARG A 85 6.15 0.60 13.48
CA ARG A 85 5.86 0.81 14.92
C ARG A 85 4.64 0.04 15.39
N CYS A 86 3.64 -0.11 14.51
CA CYS A 86 2.36 -0.72 14.83
C CYS A 86 2.30 -2.23 14.54
N LEU A 87 3.37 -2.83 14.00
CA LEU A 87 3.47 -4.27 13.82
C LEU A 87 3.87 -4.95 15.13
N THR A 88 3.37 -6.16 15.38
CA THR A 88 3.92 -7.07 16.40
C THR A 88 5.36 -7.47 16.04
N PRO A 89 6.23 -7.82 16.99
CA PRO A 89 7.52 -8.46 16.67
C PRO A 89 7.31 -9.69 15.76
N GLY A 90 8.01 -9.76 14.63
CA GLY A 90 7.81 -10.77 13.59
C GLY A 90 6.59 -10.53 12.67
N GLY A 91 5.78 -9.52 12.94
CA GLY A 91 4.68 -9.10 12.06
C GLY A 91 5.19 -8.50 10.74
N SER A 92 4.36 -8.46 9.71
CA SER A 92 4.78 -8.07 8.36
C SER A 92 3.95 -6.96 7.75
N VAL A 93 4.59 -6.12 6.93
CA VAL A 93 3.92 -5.24 5.98
C VAL A 93 4.08 -5.79 4.57
N THR A 94 3.01 -5.78 3.78
CA THR A 94 3.03 -6.21 2.37
C THR A 94 2.30 -5.17 1.52
N LEU A 95 2.96 -4.73 0.45
CA LEU A 95 2.38 -3.76 -0.48
C LEU A 95 2.38 -4.35 -1.89
N ALA A 96 1.23 -4.27 -2.57
CA ALA A 96 1.17 -4.39 -4.02
C ALA A 96 1.22 -2.96 -4.59
N ASP A 97 2.31 -2.59 -5.28
CA ASP A 97 2.64 -1.19 -5.50
C ASP A 97 3.36 -0.95 -6.84
N LEU A 98 3.48 0.32 -7.22
CA LEU A 98 4.20 0.76 -8.41
C LEU A 98 5.63 1.21 -8.07
N CYS A 99 6.58 0.76 -8.88
CA CYS A 99 7.97 1.24 -8.88
C CYS A 99 8.55 1.21 -10.30
N PHE A 100 9.84 1.47 -10.43
CA PHE A 100 10.53 1.45 -11.71
C PHE A 100 11.68 0.43 -11.72
N SER A 101 12.00 -0.13 -12.89
CA SER A 101 13.20 -0.97 -13.06
C SER A 101 14.49 -0.15 -13.14
N LEU A 102 14.39 1.10 -13.58
CA LEU A 102 15.49 2.06 -13.66
C LEU A 102 15.00 3.41 -13.17
N SER A 103 15.91 4.22 -12.63
CA SER A 103 15.57 5.60 -12.22
C SER A 103 14.99 6.37 -13.43
N PRO A 104 13.74 6.82 -13.36
CA PRO A 104 13.14 7.55 -14.46
C PRO A 104 13.87 8.88 -14.63
N GLY A 105 14.26 9.20 -15.87
CA GLY A 105 14.85 10.50 -16.19
C GLY A 105 13.93 11.65 -15.82
N SER A 106 14.49 12.84 -15.63
CA SER A 106 13.79 14.03 -15.15
C SER A 106 12.53 14.39 -15.98
N VAL A 107 12.56 14.20 -17.28
CA VAL A 107 11.41 14.44 -18.17
C VAL A 107 10.27 13.47 -17.90
N LEU A 108 10.58 12.16 -17.74
CA LEU A 108 9.56 11.15 -17.41
C LEU A 108 8.99 11.39 -16.01
N THR A 109 9.84 11.68 -15.04
CA THR A 109 9.42 12.05 -13.68
C THR A 109 8.49 13.25 -13.69
N PHE A 110 8.82 14.28 -14.47
CA PHE A 110 7.96 15.46 -14.64
C PHE A 110 6.61 15.10 -15.28
N LEU A 111 6.61 14.28 -16.35
CA LEU A 111 5.39 13.83 -17.02
C LEU A 111 4.51 13.00 -16.09
N LEU A 112 5.09 12.04 -15.35
CA LEU A 112 4.37 11.24 -14.37
C LEU A 112 3.72 12.11 -13.29
N TRP A 113 4.49 13.06 -12.75
CA TRP A 113 3.97 13.99 -11.78
C TRP A 113 2.88 14.91 -12.36
N ARG A 114 3.08 15.42 -13.58
CA ARG A 114 2.16 16.35 -14.23
C ARG A 114 0.88 15.70 -14.74
N VAL A 115 0.98 14.47 -15.28
CA VAL A 115 -0.16 13.77 -15.91
C VAL A 115 -0.95 12.96 -14.88
N LEU A 116 -0.26 12.28 -13.97
CA LEU A 116 -0.91 11.42 -12.98
C LEU A 116 -1.34 12.19 -11.72
N HIS A 117 -0.80 13.37 -11.45
CA HIS A 117 -1.10 14.26 -10.29
C HIS A 117 -1.33 13.52 -8.94
N THR A 118 -1.25 12.22 -8.94
CA THR A 118 -1.69 11.31 -7.89
C THR A 118 -0.52 10.62 -7.17
N MET A 119 0.71 10.71 -7.74
CA MET A 119 1.90 10.11 -7.15
C MET A 119 2.86 11.22 -6.67
N PRO A 120 3.07 11.39 -5.36
CA PRO A 120 4.09 12.28 -4.83
C PRO A 120 5.47 11.93 -5.40
N ARG A 121 6.30 12.93 -5.65
CA ARG A 121 7.66 12.74 -6.22
C ARG A 121 8.51 11.81 -5.35
N GLN A 122 8.34 11.88 -4.03
CA GLN A 122 9.05 11.06 -3.05
C GLN A 122 8.73 9.57 -3.18
N ASN A 123 7.58 9.23 -3.79
CA ASN A 123 7.18 7.84 -4.01
C ASN A 123 7.70 7.27 -5.34
N ILE A 124 8.34 8.08 -6.19
CA ILE A 124 8.99 7.59 -7.42
C ILE A 124 10.32 6.97 -7.05
N THR A 125 10.42 5.64 -7.18
CA THR A 125 11.57 4.86 -6.72
C THR A 125 11.85 3.68 -7.66
N THR A 126 13.08 3.16 -7.63
CA THR A 126 13.40 1.88 -8.26
C THR A 126 13.15 0.71 -7.32
N LYS A 127 13.18 -0.53 -7.86
CA LYS A 127 13.06 -1.75 -7.05
C LYS A 127 14.13 -1.80 -5.96
N GLU A 128 15.37 -1.52 -6.32
CA GLU A 128 16.53 -1.54 -5.42
C GLU A 128 16.42 -0.47 -4.33
N GLN A 129 16.05 0.76 -4.74
CA GLN A 129 15.85 1.87 -3.80
C GLN A 129 14.68 1.58 -2.85
N TYR A 130 13.61 0.93 -3.34
CA TYR A 130 12.47 0.59 -2.51
C TYR A 130 12.84 -0.43 -1.43
N MET A 131 13.53 -1.51 -1.80
CA MET A 131 14.03 -2.51 -0.84
C MET A 131 15.03 -1.89 0.15
N GLN A 132 15.92 -1.03 -0.34
CA GLN A 132 16.89 -0.34 0.52
C GLN A 132 16.17 0.58 1.52
N GLN A 133 15.20 1.37 1.07
CA GLN A 133 14.40 2.24 1.94
C GLN A 133 13.72 1.45 3.07
N MET A 134 13.14 0.29 2.77
CA MET A 134 12.52 -0.54 3.80
C MET A 134 13.55 -1.05 4.83
N ARG A 135 14.74 -1.48 4.37
CA ARG A 135 15.83 -1.89 5.27
C ARG A 135 16.33 -0.73 6.14
N GLU A 136 16.48 0.46 5.56
CA GLU A 136 16.88 1.67 6.29
C GLU A 136 15.83 2.13 7.31
N ILE A 137 14.57 1.85 7.07
CA ILE A 137 13.47 2.08 8.04
C ILE A 137 13.58 1.10 9.21
N GLY A 138 14.16 -0.09 9.00
CA GLY A 138 14.37 -1.10 10.02
C GLY A 138 13.58 -2.39 9.81
N TYR A 139 13.09 -2.66 8.60
CA TYR A 139 12.49 -3.95 8.25
C TYR A 139 13.55 -4.99 7.96
N ASP A 140 13.34 -6.21 8.48
CA ASP A 140 14.05 -7.42 8.12
C ASP A 140 13.33 -8.18 7.00
N ASP A 141 14.00 -9.20 6.41
CA ASP A 141 13.45 -10.09 5.39
C ASP A 141 12.74 -9.35 4.24
N VAL A 142 13.37 -8.27 3.76
CA VAL A 142 12.79 -7.46 2.68
C VAL A 142 12.91 -8.21 1.37
N GLU A 143 11.76 -8.62 0.83
CA GLU A 143 11.59 -9.33 -0.43
C GLU A 143 10.75 -8.49 -1.41
N LEU A 144 11.10 -8.57 -2.70
CA LEU A 144 10.35 -7.90 -3.76
C LEU A 144 10.18 -8.85 -4.95
N GLU A 145 8.93 -9.04 -5.36
CA GLU A 145 8.53 -9.81 -6.53
C GLU A 145 7.93 -8.89 -7.61
N ASP A 146 8.40 -9.01 -8.85
CA ASP A 146 7.84 -8.29 -10.00
C ASP A 146 6.69 -9.08 -10.61
N ILE A 147 5.47 -8.61 -10.38
CA ILE A 147 4.25 -9.22 -10.89
C ILE A 147 3.66 -8.48 -12.11
N THR A 148 4.42 -7.57 -12.71
CA THR A 148 4.02 -6.83 -13.92
C THR A 148 3.44 -7.71 -15.02
N PRO A 149 4.05 -8.88 -15.36
CA PRO A 149 3.54 -9.75 -16.42
C PRO A 149 2.16 -10.34 -16.14
N PHE A 150 1.77 -10.42 -14.88
CA PHE A 150 0.48 -10.97 -14.46
C PHE A 150 -0.62 -9.89 -14.34
N VAL A 151 -0.24 -8.64 -14.10
CA VAL A 151 -1.19 -7.54 -13.85
C VAL A 151 -1.43 -6.70 -15.11
N PHE A 152 -0.39 -6.18 -15.75
CA PHE A 152 -0.55 -5.20 -16.82
C PHE A 152 -1.24 -5.73 -18.09
N PRO A 153 -1.03 -6.98 -18.56
CA PRO A 153 -1.75 -7.47 -19.72
C PRO A 153 -3.27 -7.47 -19.52
N GLY A 154 -3.73 -7.95 -18.37
CA GLY A 154 -5.16 -7.96 -18.01
C GLY A 154 -5.72 -6.54 -17.89
N PHE A 155 -5.00 -5.65 -17.23
CA PHE A 155 -5.40 -4.25 -17.08
C PHE A 155 -5.49 -3.53 -18.43
N ARG A 156 -4.52 -3.73 -19.33
CA ARG A 156 -4.57 -3.16 -20.69
C ARG A 156 -5.75 -3.71 -21.52
N ALA A 157 -6.02 -5.01 -21.40
CA ALA A 157 -7.19 -5.61 -22.06
C ALA A 157 -8.50 -5.00 -21.55
N PHE A 158 -8.64 -4.84 -20.24
CA PHE A 158 -9.78 -4.16 -19.63
C PHE A 158 -9.93 -2.71 -20.12
N LEU A 159 -8.84 -1.93 -20.18
CA LEU A 159 -8.88 -0.56 -20.69
C LEU A 159 -9.34 -0.47 -22.13
N LYS A 160 -8.89 -1.35 -23.01
CA LYS A 160 -9.28 -1.39 -24.43
C LYS A 160 -10.79 -1.55 -24.62
N GLN A 161 -11.46 -2.26 -23.71
CA GLN A 161 -12.92 -2.45 -23.74
C GLN A 161 -13.70 -1.17 -23.38
N ARG A 162 -13.03 -0.15 -22.82
CA ARG A 162 -13.64 1.13 -22.42
C ARG A 162 -13.65 2.19 -23.54
N GLY A 163 -13.62 1.76 -24.80
CA GLY A 163 -13.70 2.63 -25.97
C GLY A 163 -12.39 3.37 -26.27
N ARG A 164 -12.47 4.46 -27.06
CA ARG A 164 -11.29 5.18 -27.59
C ARG A 164 -10.39 5.75 -26.48
N ILE A 165 -10.97 6.31 -25.42
CA ILE A 165 -10.24 6.85 -24.28
C ILE A 165 -9.49 5.74 -23.55
N GLY A 166 -10.16 4.62 -23.28
CA GLY A 166 -9.53 3.46 -22.68
C GLY A 166 -8.40 2.88 -23.54
N GLY A 167 -8.57 2.88 -24.86
CA GLY A 167 -7.51 2.50 -25.79
C GLY A 167 -6.26 3.39 -25.70
N ALA A 168 -6.43 4.71 -25.58
CA ALA A 168 -5.34 5.66 -25.38
C ALA A 168 -4.62 5.41 -24.05
N PHE A 169 -5.35 5.15 -22.97
CA PHE A 169 -4.76 4.77 -21.68
C PHE A 169 -4.03 3.43 -21.74
N SER A 170 -4.57 2.44 -22.45
CA SER A 170 -3.88 1.15 -22.68
C SER A 170 -2.53 1.33 -23.39
N TRP A 171 -2.49 2.22 -24.40
CA TRP A 171 -1.24 2.58 -25.07
C TRP A 171 -0.26 3.28 -24.11
N LEU A 172 -0.73 4.25 -23.36
CA LEU A 172 0.09 4.95 -22.34
C LEU A 172 0.68 3.95 -21.33
N MET A 173 -0.11 2.99 -20.84
CA MET A 173 0.37 1.96 -19.92
C MET A 173 1.45 1.08 -20.56
N SER A 174 1.29 0.70 -21.85
CA SER A 174 2.34 -0.04 -22.56
C SER A 174 3.64 0.75 -22.70
N TRP A 175 3.52 2.05 -22.97
CA TRP A 175 4.67 2.94 -23.05
C TRP A 175 5.36 3.11 -21.69
N LEU A 176 4.60 3.28 -20.60
CA LEU A 176 5.15 3.39 -19.23
C LEU A 176 5.87 2.09 -18.82
N GLU A 177 5.27 0.92 -19.12
CA GLU A 177 5.89 -0.38 -18.88
C GLU A 177 7.22 -0.52 -19.66
N TRP A 178 7.24 -0.13 -20.94
CA TRP A 178 8.46 -0.07 -21.75
C TRP A 178 9.51 0.87 -21.14
N ARG A 179 9.07 1.99 -20.54
CA ARG A 179 9.93 2.95 -19.83
C ARG A 179 10.34 2.49 -18.43
N GLY A 180 9.98 1.29 -18.05
CA GLY A 180 10.42 0.67 -16.81
C GLY A 180 9.43 0.72 -15.66
N LEU A 181 8.18 1.17 -15.86
CA LEU A 181 7.14 1.05 -14.83
C LEU A 181 6.90 -0.44 -14.52
N ARG A 182 6.84 -0.78 -13.24
CA ARG A 182 6.62 -2.13 -12.75
C ARG A 182 5.53 -2.14 -11.69
N PHE A 183 4.80 -3.24 -11.64
CA PHE A 183 3.90 -3.55 -10.54
C PHE A 183 4.51 -4.68 -9.73
N VAL A 184 4.70 -4.44 -8.43
CA VAL A 184 5.47 -5.34 -7.57
C VAL A 184 4.70 -5.69 -6.31
N ILE A 185 5.00 -6.86 -5.75
CA ILE A 185 4.71 -7.14 -4.34
C ILE A 185 6.00 -6.95 -3.58
N ILE A 186 5.97 -6.12 -2.56
CA ILE A 186 7.09 -5.95 -1.63
C ILE A 186 6.62 -6.25 -0.21
N LYS A 187 7.43 -7.01 0.51
CA LYS A 187 7.18 -7.43 1.90
C LYS A 187 8.39 -7.11 2.75
N GLY A 188 8.16 -6.78 4.01
CA GLY A 188 9.19 -6.68 5.03
C GLY A 188 8.62 -7.07 6.38
N THR A 189 9.44 -7.60 7.28
CA THR A 189 9.05 -8.05 8.62
C THR A 189 9.60 -7.09 9.68
N ARG A 190 8.85 -6.90 10.77
CA ARG A 190 9.40 -6.24 11.95
C ARG A 190 10.38 -7.18 12.64
N PRO A 191 11.60 -6.72 12.97
CA PRO A 191 12.58 -7.54 13.68
C PRO A 191 11.98 -8.15 14.96
N ASN A 192 12.31 -9.42 15.21
CA ASN A 192 12.11 -10.03 16.50
C ASN A 192 13.20 -9.50 17.43
N LEU A 193 12.92 -8.45 18.18
CA LEU A 193 13.83 -8.02 19.23
C LEU A 193 13.91 -9.18 20.24
N GLY A 194 15.03 -9.91 20.23
CA GLY A 194 15.29 -10.93 21.25
C GLY A 194 15.24 -10.31 22.65
N PRO A 195 15.03 -11.10 23.69
CA PRO A 195 14.79 -10.63 25.08
C PRO A 195 15.88 -9.68 25.64
N ASN A 196 17.00 -9.52 24.97
CA ASN A 196 18.12 -8.66 25.39
C ASN A 196 18.12 -7.23 24.80
N ALA A 197 17.17 -6.85 23.94
CA ALA A 197 17.14 -5.53 23.30
C ALA A 197 16.24 -4.49 24.03
N GLN A 198 15.60 -4.88 25.15
CA GLN A 198 14.76 -3.97 25.95
C GLN A 198 15.55 -3.26 27.08
N ALA A 199 16.87 -3.38 27.12
CA ALA A 199 17.72 -2.86 28.20
C ALA A 199 18.79 -1.85 27.73
N LEU A 200 18.48 -1.01 26.74
CA LEU A 200 19.34 0.15 26.41
C LEU A 200 18.50 1.42 26.31
#